data_1a6ab6ae3b3d977491f43eb5612bd3e8
#
_entry.id   1a6ab6ae3b3d977491f43eb5612bd3e8
#
_cell.length_a   1.000
_cell.length_b   1.000
_cell.length_c   1.000
_cell.angle_alpha   90.00
_cell.angle_beta   90.00
_cell.angle_gamma   90.00
#
_symmetry.space_group_name_H-M   'P 1'
#
loop_
_entity.id
_entity.type
_entity.pdbx_description
1 polymer ?
#
loop_
_entity_poly.entity_id
_entity_poly.type
_entity_poly.pdbx_seq_one_letter_code
_entity_poly.pdbx_strand_id
1 'polypeptide(L)'
;MFAFQGRAFGNEIPKYITITLDPDKDKIYGLNRLDKTKPIQVVEGPIDSMFLDNCIAVAGADFTRLEKENTTVIFDNERRNVEILKQIEKTIELGYNVVLWPDDLKEKDINDMIISGKTKDDIQTIINKNSYQGNMAKIRFTTWRRRNAR
;
A
#
# COMPACT_ATOMS: atom_id res chain seq x y z
N MET A 1 -16.94 9.17 -13.37
CA MET A 1 -15.68 9.75 -12.81
C MET A 1 -16.07 10.66 -11.68
N PHE A 2 -15.50 10.52 -10.50
CA PHE A 2 -15.82 11.32 -9.30
C PHE A 2 -14.62 12.15 -8.79
N ALA A 3 -13.43 11.82 -9.25
CA ALA A 3 -12.21 12.60 -9.00
C ALA A 3 -11.15 12.27 -10.05
N PHE A 4 -10.17 13.16 -10.20
CA PHE A 4 -8.93 12.87 -10.93
C PHE A 4 -7.73 13.51 -10.21
N GLN A 5 -6.57 12.93 -10.41
CA GLN A 5 -5.33 13.38 -9.80
C GLN A 5 -4.28 13.64 -10.88
N GLY A 6 -3.68 14.82 -10.84
CA GLY A 6 -2.49 15.16 -11.61
C GLY A 6 -1.24 15.01 -10.75
N ARG A 7 -0.14 14.56 -11.35
CA ARG A 7 1.19 14.52 -10.75
C ARG A 7 2.14 15.39 -11.56
N ALA A 8 2.95 16.21 -10.90
CA ALA A 8 4.03 16.95 -11.52
C ALA A 8 5.10 15.99 -12.04
N PHE A 9 5.64 16.27 -13.24
CA PHE A 9 6.73 15.49 -13.84
C PHE A 9 8.12 15.94 -13.38
N GLY A 10 8.22 17.12 -12.77
CA GLY A 10 9.46 17.73 -12.29
C GLY A 10 9.42 18.01 -10.79
N ASN A 11 10.04 19.12 -10.41
CA ASN A 11 10.16 19.57 -9.01
C ASN A 11 9.08 20.56 -8.57
N GLU A 12 7.97 20.64 -9.32
CA GLU A 12 6.87 21.55 -9.02
C GLU A 12 6.21 21.20 -7.68
N ILE A 13 5.74 22.24 -7.00
CA ILE A 13 5.00 22.12 -5.75
C ILE A 13 3.59 22.74 -5.95
N PRO A 14 2.52 22.00 -5.63
CA PRO A 14 2.49 20.67 -5.02
C PRO A 14 2.79 19.54 -6.02
N LYS A 15 3.42 18.45 -5.53
CA LYS A 15 3.74 17.27 -6.33
C LYS A 15 2.50 16.58 -6.89
N TYR A 16 1.36 16.68 -6.18
CA TYR A 16 0.07 16.13 -6.59
C TYR A 16 -1.04 17.18 -6.46
N ILE A 17 -1.94 17.19 -7.41
CA ILE A 17 -3.19 17.96 -7.36
C ILE A 17 -4.34 16.99 -7.56
N THR A 18 -5.25 16.93 -6.58
CA THR A 18 -6.47 16.12 -6.69
C THR A 18 -7.67 17.04 -6.85
N ILE A 19 -8.44 16.86 -7.92
CA ILE A 19 -9.69 17.56 -8.17
C ILE A 19 -10.82 16.56 -7.93
N THR A 20 -11.65 16.87 -6.93
CA THR A 20 -12.81 16.07 -6.55
C THR A 20 -14.05 16.65 -7.19
N LEU A 21 -14.74 15.86 -7.99
CA LEU A 21 -15.98 16.21 -8.67
C LEU A 21 -17.21 15.84 -7.83
N ASP A 22 -17.10 14.80 -7.01
CA ASP A 22 -18.13 14.33 -6.10
C ASP A 22 -17.50 14.13 -4.71
N PRO A 23 -17.72 15.07 -3.76
CA PRO A 23 -17.12 15.01 -2.44
C PRO A 23 -17.63 13.87 -1.57
N ASP A 24 -18.80 13.30 -1.89
CA ASP A 24 -19.42 12.21 -1.13
C ASP A 24 -18.86 10.84 -1.52
N LYS A 25 -17.98 10.76 -2.51
CA LYS A 25 -17.33 9.52 -2.95
C LYS A 25 -15.94 9.34 -2.35
N ASP A 26 -15.67 8.14 -1.88
CA ASP A 26 -14.33 7.75 -1.43
C ASP A 26 -13.31 7.88 -2.57
N LYS A 27 -12.15 8.45 -2.25
CA LYS A 27 -11.05 8.63 -3.20
C LYS A 27 -10.27 7.33 -3.40
N ILE A 28 -10.93 6.32 -3.96
CA ILE A 28 -10.34 5.03 -4.26
C ILE A 28 -10.11 4.91 -5.77
N TYR A 29 -8.85 4.72 -6.15
CA TYR A 29 -8.47 4.50 -7.53
C TYR A 29 -8.49 3.00 -7.86
N GLY A 30 -9.03 2.65 -9.02
CA GLY A 30 -8.99 1.27 -9.53
C GLY A 30 -10.21 0.41 -9.17
N LEU A 31 -11.22 0.92 -8.45
CA LEU A 31 -12.42 0.16 -8.09
C LEU A 31 -13.14 -0.48 -9.30
N ASN A 32 -13.11 0.18 -10.45
CA ASN A 32 -13.73 -0.32 -11.68
C ASN A 32 -13.01 -1.53 -12.30
N ARG A 33 -11.80 -1.82 -11.84
CA ARG A 33 -10.97 -2.95 -12.30
C ARG A 33 -10.90 -4.08 -11.28
N LEU A 34 -11.49 -3.87 -10.10
CA LEU A 34 -11.38 -4.79 -8.98
C LEU A 34 -12.23 -6.04 -9.22
N ASP A 35 -11.60 -7.20 -9.17
CA ASP A 35 -12.24 -8.51 -9.12
C ASP A 35 -12.31 -9.00 -7.67
N LYS A 36 -13.50 -8.93 -7.07
CA LYS A 36 -13.72 -9.33 -5.67
C LYS A 36 -13.61 -10.84 -5.43
N THR A 37 -13.53 -11.65 -6.47
CA THR A 37 -13.34 -13.10 -6.36
C THR A 37 -11.88 -13.50 -6.21
N LYS A 38 -10.95 -12.54 -6.38
CA LYS A 38 -9.50 -12.72 -6.29
C LYS A 38 -8.93 -11.99 -5.09
N PRO A 39 -7.73 -12.38 -4.61
CA PRO A 39 -7.02 -11.60 -3.60
C PRO A 39 -6.87 -10.14 -4.00
N ILE A 40 -7.19 -9.24 -3.07
CA ILE A 40 -7.18 -7.79 -3.28
C ILE A 40 -5.91 -7.23 -2.66
N GLN A 41 -5.24 -6.35 -3.38
CA GLN A 41 -4.11 -5.59 -2.87
C GLN A 41 -4.52 -4.12 -2.71
N VAL A 42 -4.10 -3.50 -1.61
CA VAL A 42 -4.41 -2.10 -1.30
C VAL A 42 -3.09 -1.37 -1.07
N VAL A 43 -2.88 -0.29 -1.81
CA VAL A 43 -1.74 0.61 -1.67
C VAL A 43 -2.21 2.04 -1.41
N GLU A 44 -1.31 2.94 -1.06
CA GLU A 44 -1.65 4.35 -0.89
C GLU A 44 -1.67 5.09 -2.23
N GLY A 45 -0.66 4.88 -3.07
CA GLY A 45 -0.42 5.61 -4.32
C GLY A 45 -1.08 4.98 -5.55
N PRO A 46 -1.82 5.77 -6.38
CA PRO A 46 -2.38 5.27 -7.64
C PRO A 46 -1.35 4.69 -8.60
N ILE A 47 -0.13 5.25 -8.65
CA ILE A 47 0.95 4.78 -9.53
C ILE A 47 1.39 3.38 -9.11
N ASP A 48 1.59 3.14 -7.80
CA ASP A 48 1.99 1.84 -7.27
C ASP A 48 0.97 0.77 -7.60
N SER A 49 -0.33 1.11 -7.54
CA SER A 49 -1.42 0.18 -7.87
C SER A 49 -1.42 -0.30 -9.32
N MET A 50 -0.77 0.43 -10.23
CA MET A 50 -0.70 0.05 -11.66
C MET A 50 0.32 -1.07 -11.94
N PHE A 51 1.21 -1.32 -11.00
CA PHE A 51 2.23 -2.37 -11.11
C PHE A 51 1.84 -3.68 -10.41
N LEU A 52 0.68 -3.71 -9.75
CA LEU A 52 0.18 -4.88 -9.04
C LEU A 52 -1.12 -5.40 -9.66
N ASP A 53 -1.33 -6.71 -9.54
CA ASP A 53 -2.56 -7.35 -10.00
C ASP A 53 -3.68 -7.13 -8.96
N ASN A 54 -4.90 -6.95 -9.46
CA ASN A 54 -6.11 -6.77 -8.64
C ASN A 54 -5.91 -5.79 -7.47
N CYS A 55 -5.33 -4.63 -7.78
CA CYS A 55 -4.90 -3.63 -6.81
C CYS A 55 -5.71 -2.34 -6.92
N ILE A 56 -6.02 -1.76 -5.76
CA ILE A 56 -6.61 -0.42 -5.63
C ILE A 56 -5.69 0.49 -4.84
N ALA A 57 -5.81 1.80 -5.08
CA ALA A 57 -5.15 2.80 -4.25
C ALA A 57 -6.17 3.64 -3.50
N VAL A 58 -5.93 3.84 -2.21
CA VAL A 58 -6.91 4.46 -1.31
C VAL A 58 -6.60 5.92 -0.97
N ALA A 59 -5.40 6.43 -1.25
CA ALA A 59 -5.04 7.85 -1.05
C ALA A 59 -5.57 8.45 0.27
N GLY A 60 -5.52 7.68 1.35
CA GLY A 60 -6.09 8.05 2.65
C GLY A 60 -7.58 7.74 2.83
N ALA A 61 -8.26 7.14 1.83
CA ALA A 61 -9.64 6.71 1.96
C ALA A 61 -9.79 5.43 2.79
N ASP A 62 -11.02 5.19 3.25
CA ASP A 62 -11.35 4.01 4.05
C ASP A 62 -11.47 2.75 3.17
N PHE A 63 -10.66 1.75 3.48
CA PHE A 63 -10.71 0.42 2.86
C PHE A 63 -11.37 -0.65 3.73
N THR A 64 -11.88 -0.28 4.91
CA THR A 64 -12.40 -1.25 5.89
C THR A 64 -13.67 -1.98 5.46
N ARG A 65 -14.25 -1.61 4.32
CA ARG A 65 -15.38 -2.30 3.68
C ARG A 65 -14.96 -3.55 2.88
N LEU A 66 -13.65 -3.76 2.68
CA LEU A 66 -13.13 -4.94 1.98
C LEU A 66 -13.08 -6.14 2.93
N GLU A 67 -13.19 -7.35 2.37
CA GLU A 67 -13.07 -8.59 3.13
C GLU A 67 -11.63 -8.78 3.64
N LYS A 68 -11.48 -8.96 4.96
CA LYS A 68 -10.17 -8.97 5.63
C LYS A 68 -9.30 -10.16 5.22
N GLU A 69 -9.92 -11.31 5.06
CA GLU A 69 -9.26 -12.57 4.71
C GLU A 69 -8.65 -12.52 3.30
N ASN A 70 -9.27 -11.75 2.42
CA ASN A 70 -8.88 -11.66 1.01
C ASN A 70 -8.13 -10.36 0.66
N THR A 71 -7.84 -9.50 1.65
CA THR A 71 -7.23 -8.19 1.42
C THR A 71 -5.86 -8.07 2.07
N THR A 72 -4.86 -7.68 1.30
CA THR A 72 -3.51 -7.38 1.74
C THR A 72 -3.23 -5.89 1.59
N VAL A 73 -2.89 -5.22 2.69
CA VAL A 73 -2.54 -3.79 2.70
C VAL A 73 -1.02 -3.64 2.63
N ILE A 74 -0.57 -2.80 1.71
CA ILE A 74 0.83 -2.61 1.37
C ILE A 74 1.17 -1.14 1.60
N PHE A 75 1.92 -0.87 2.65
CA PHE A 75 2.42 0.47 3.00
C PHE A 75 3.78 0.73 2.37
N ASP A 76 4.16 1.99 2.24
CA ASP A 76 5.51 2.38 1.87
C ASP A 76 6.54 1.80 2.83
N ASN A 77 7.75 1.50 2.34
CA ASN A 77 8.86 0.96 3.12
C ASN A 77 9.54 2.07 3.96
N GLU A 78 8.74 2.80 4.70
CA GLU A 78 9.19 3.92 5.55
C GLU A 78 9.19 3.53 7.03
N ARG A 79 10.07 2.64 7.42
CA ARG A 79 10.14 2.06 8.78
C ARG A 79 10.40 3.08 9.91
N ARG A 80 10.85 4.30 9.59
CA ARG A 80 11.07 5.39 10.55
C ARG A 80 9.91 6.37 10.61
N ASN A 81 8.95 6.24 9.73
CA ASN A 81 7.78 7.11 9.69
C ASN A 81 6.75 6.66 10.73
N VAL A 82 6.57 7.46 11.78
CA VAL A 82 5.66 7.15 12.89
C VAL A 82 4.22 6.95 12.42
N GLU A 83 3.78 7.71 11.42
CA GLU A 83 2.42 7.59 10.89
C GLU A 83 2.22 6.25 10.16
N ILE A 84 3.19 5.83 9.34
CA ILE A 84 3.18 4.51 8.68
C ILE A 84 3.17 3.39 9.73
N LEU A 85 3.98 3.50 10.78
CA LEU A 85 3.99 2.50 11.86
C LEU A 85 2.63 2.39 12.55
N LYS A 86 1.98 3.51 12.86
CA LYS A 86 0.62 3.52 13.45
C LYS A 86 -0.42 2.92 12.51
N GLN A 87 -0.34 3.22 11.22
CA GLN A 87 -1.25 2.68 10.21
C GLN A 87 -1.10 1.16 10.09
N ILE A 88 0.14 0.65 10.04
CA ILE A 88 0.41 -0.80 10.03
C ILE A 88 -0.17 -1.46 11.29
N GLU A 89 0.11 -0.91 12.48
CA GLU A 89 -0.38 -1.44 13.75
C GLU A 89 -1.92 -1.52 13.78
N LYS A 90 -2.59 -0.42 13.41
CA LYS A 90 -4.05 -0.36 13.30
C LYS A 90 -4.60 -1.38 12.29
N THR A 91 -3.95 -1.54 11.15
CA THR A 91 -4.38 -2.48 10.09
C THR A 91 -4.27 -3.94 10.57
N ILE A 92 -3.21 -4.26 11.31
CA ILE A 92 -3.03 -5.58 11.97
C ILE A 92 -4.13 -5.81 13.02
N GLU A 93 -4.45 -4.80 13.84
CA GLU A 93 -5.51 -4.88 14.86
C GLU A 93 -6.89 -5.10 14.24
N LEU A 94 -7.14 -4.48 13.09
CA LEU A 94 -8.37 -4.67 12.31
C LEU A 94 -8.46 -6.07 11.68
N GLY A 95 -7.37 -6.83 11.63
CA GLY A 95 -7.33 -8.20 11.15
C GLY A 95 -7.02 -8.37 9.66
N TYR A 96 -6.50 -7.35 8.99
CA TYR A 96 -6.05 -7.44 7.59
C TYR A 96 -4.68 -8.10 7.46
N ASN A 97 -4.38 -8.63 6.27
CA ASN A 97 -3.01 -8.95 5.90
C ASN A 97 -2.21 -7.66 5.69
N VAL A 98 -0.97 -7.64 6.13
CA VAL A 98 -0.04 -6.53 5.90
C VAL A 98 1.28 -7.04 5.35
N VAL A 99 1.89 -6.26 4.47
CA VAL A 99 3.25 -6.53 4.01
C VAL A 99 4.24 -5.86 4.98
N LEU A 100 5.18 -6.65 5.48
CA LEU A 100 6.33 -6.15 6.23
C LEU A 100 7.58 -6.38 5.37
N TRP A 101 8.05 -5.34 4.70
CA TRP A 101 9.13 -5.41 3.74
C TRP A 101 10.41 -6.01 4.32
N PRO A 102 11.18 -6.81 3.56
CA PRO A 102 12.43 -7.41 4.03
C PRO A 102 13.50 -6.34 4.33
N ASP A 103 14.46 -6.68 5.20
CA ASP A 103 15.45 -5.73 5.74
C ASP A 103 16.44 -5.22 4.67
N ASP A 104 16.68 -6.01 3.65
CA ASP A 104 17.60 -5.72 2.54
C ASP A 104 16.95 -4.88 1.43
N LEU A 105 15.62 -4.69 1.46
CA LEU A 105 14.91 -3.85 0.51
C LEU A 105 15.15 -2.36 0.84
N LYS A 106 15.73 -1.63 -0.10
CA LYS A 106 16.09 -0.21 0.08
C LYS A 106 15.08 0.75 -0.51
N GLU A 107 14.35 0.31 -1.51
CA GLU A 107 13.35 1.11 -2.22
C GLU A 107 12.20 1.47 -1.28
N LYS A 108 11.73 2.71 -1.44
CA LYS A 108 10.69 3.27 -0.59
C LYS A 108 9.30 2.73 -0.91
N ASP A 109 8.97 2.65 -2.19
CA ASP A 109 7.66 2.28 -2.70
C ASP A 109 7.78 1.36 -3.92
N ILE A 110 6.67 0.89 -4.44
CA ILE A 110 6.62 -0.02 -5.58
C ILE A 110 7.12 0.64 -6.85
N ASN A 111 6.82 1.92 -7.05
CA ASN A 111 7.32 2.66 -8.20
C ASN A 111 8.85 2.74 -8.18
N ASP A 112 9.46 2.99 -7.03
CA ASP A 112 10.93 2.99 -6.88
C ASP A 112 11.52 1.60 -7.15
N MET A 113 10.83 0.52 -6.76
CA MET A 113 11.25 -0.85 -7.09
C MET A 113 11.27 -1.10 -8.60
N ILE A 114 10.26 -0.64 -9.33
CA ILE A 114 10.22 -0.73 -10.80
C ILE A 114 11.36 0.10 -11.42
N ILE A 115 11.57 1.32 -10.95
CA ILE A 115 12.66 2.19 -11.44
C ILE A 115 14.03 1.55 -11.19
N SER A 116 14.20 0.83 -10.07
CA SER A 116 15.44 0.10 -9.75
C SER A 116 15.64 -1.17 -10.57
N GLY A 117 14.67 -1.54 -11.42
CA GLY A 117 14.77 -2.66 -12.36
C GLY A 117 14.08 -3.95 -11.90
N LYS A 118 13.33 -3.94 -10.78
CA LYS A 118 12.51 -5.11 -10.40
C LYS A 118 11.33 -5.25 -11.33
N THR A 119 11.02 -6.49 -11.68
CA THR A 119 9.81 -6.81 -12.45
C THR A 119 8.58 -6.86 -11.54
N LYS A 120 7.38 -6.84 -12.14
CA LYS A 120 6.12 -7.06 -11.41
C LYS A 120 6.12 -8.39 -10.68
N ASP A 121 6.63 -9.45 -11.30
CA ASP A 121 6.71 -10.79 -10.72
C ASP A 121 7.66 -10.85 -9.52
N ASP A 122 8.79 -10.13 -9.58
CA ASP A 122 9.70 -10.00 -8.45
C ASP A 122 9.02 -9.34 -7.26
N ILE A 123 8.32 -8.24 -7.51
CA ILE A 123 7.60 -7.47 -6.48
C ILE A 123 6.48 -8.33 -5.88
N GLN A 124 5.69 -9.02 -6.71
CA GLN A 124 4.63 -9.90 -6.23
C GLN A 124 5.18 -11.06 -5.39
N THR A 125 6.34 -11.59 -5.77
CA THR A 125 7.04 -12.63 -5.00
C THR A 125 7.48 -12.11 -3.64
N ILE A 126 8.02 -10.88 -3.57
CA ILE A 126 8.40 -10.23 -2.31
C ILE A 126 7.16 -10.02 -1.42
N ILE A 127 6.07 -9.49 -1.99
CA ILE A 127 4.81 -9.27 -1.27
C ILE A 127 4.30 -10.59 -0.68
N ASN A 128 4.19 -11.64 -1.48
CA ASN A 128 3.66 -12.94 -1.06
C ASN A 128 4.49 -13.56 0.07
N LYS A 129 5.82 -13.43 0.03
CA LYS A 129 6.72 -13.96 1.06
C LYS A 129 6.70 -13.16 2.36
N ASN A 130 6.26 -11.91 2.33
CA ASN A 130 6.32 -10.99 3.46
C ASN A 130 4.95 -10.47 3.91
N SER A 131 3.86 -11.16 3.51
CA SER A 131 2.50 -10.89 3.95
C SER A 131 2.18 -11.68 5.21
N TYR A 132 1.64 -11.00 6.21
CA TYR A 132 1.33 -11.58 7.52
C TYR A 132 -0.03 -11.11 8.03
N GLN A 133 -0.74 -11.96 8.77
CA GLN A 133 -2.05 -11.65 9.38
C GLN A 133 -2.09 -12.12 10.85
N GLY A 134 -2.98 -11.55 11.63
CA GLY A 134 -3.28 -11.96 13.00
C GLY A 134 -2.06 -11.94 13.92
N ASN A 135 -1.89 -12.96 14.75
CA ASN A 135 -0.81 -13.02 15.72
C ASN A 135 0.58 -13.04 15.08
N MET A 136 0.73 -13.67 13.92
CA MET A 136 2.00 -13.67 13.19
C MET A 136 2.39 -12.26 12.76
N ALA A 137 1.44 -11.47 12.25
CA ALA A 137 1.67 -10.07 11.90
C ALA A 137 2.13 -9.26 13.12
N LYS A 138 1.49 -9.43 14.29
CA LYS A 138 1.85 -8.74 15.54
C LYS A 138 3.29 -9.04 15.97
N ILE A 139 3.68 -10.31 15.97
CA ILE A 139 5.03 -10.76 16.35
C ILE A 139 6.06 -10.21 15.36
N ARG A 140 5.83 -10.38 14.07
CA ARG A 140 6.73 -9.90 13.01
C ARG A 140 6.87 -8.38 13.02
N PHE A 141 5.77 -7.64 13.17
CA PHE A 141 5.78 -6.19 13.25
C PHE A 141 6.59 -5.67 14.44
N THR A 142 6.44 -6.31 15.62
CA THR A 142 7.21 -5.94 16.82
C THR A 142 8.73 -6.08 16.58
N THR A 143 9.15 -7.11 15.87
CA THR A 143 10.56 -7.32 15.50
C THR A 143 10.99 -6.34 14.40
N TRP A 144 10.15 -6.15 13.38
CA TRP A 144 10.40 -5.32 12.23
C TRP A 144 10.61 -3.84 12.60
N ARG A 145 9.77 -3.28 13.49
CA ARG A 145 9.90 -1.91 13.97
C ARG A 145 11.13 -1.68 14.86
N ARG A 146 11.59 -2.68 15.63
CA ARG A 146 12.72 -2.56 16.57
C ARG A 146 14.08 -2.54 15.88
N ARG A 147 14.23 -3.21 14.74
CA ARG A 147 15.52 -3.30 14.02
C ARG A 147 16.02 -1.95 13.49
N ASN A 148 15.20 -0.91 13.55
CA ASN A 148 15.53 0.44 13.08
C ASN A 148 15.83 1.42 14.21
N ALA A 149 15.86 0.98 15.46
CA ALA A 149 16.19 1.81 16.62
C ALA A 149 17.72 1.92 16.89
N ARG A 150 18.58 1.44 15.95
CA ARG A 150 20.03 1.55 16.02
C ARG A 150 20.58 2.49 14.98
#